data_47fd1c6faa7843fe9e53460799013937
#
_entry.id   47fd1c6faa7843fe9e53460799013937
#
_cell.length_a   1.000
_cell.length_b   1.000
_cell.length_c   1.000
_cell.angle_alpha   90.00
_cell.angle_beta   90.00
_cell.angle_gamma   90.00
#
_symmetry.space_group_name_H-M   'P 1'
#
loop_
_entity.id
_entity.type
_entity.pdbx_description
1 polymer ?
#
loop_
_entity_poly.entity_id
_entity_poly.type
_entity_poly.pdbx_seq_one_letter_code
_entity_poly.pdbx_strand_id
1 'polypeptide(L)'
;MSFQYNQLVPVVFGNGAIRELGQKVKELGCTKVLCVYDSGVKVAGIAPKAEESLRNAGVEYVVFDKITADPTDILVNECGALAKAEGVDGVVAVGGGSSMDCGKAAALLLNHDAPIQQYFTAPPSFLKCAVPVILVPTTAGTGSEVTQVCVITQTPENYKPSIFMRSTLAIVDPELTHTVPPSVTANTGLDAFTHASEAITAKGRNPRSELLAKAAIEKIAKYLPIAVRDGKNAEARYELCLAANWAGIAFADTDCHLGHNMADGISNAFHTPHGMNCVWVSPELMNACANVVPREVSVVGEALGVQFTGQETPEEIGAKTAEAIRSLMHSVGLKSPKELGFDRDTFINCYKVAMEIDLGLRLNCPFEATPEIVKDLYTRIYDNYQ
;
A
#
# COMPACT_ATOMS: atom_id res chain seq x y z
N MET A 1 18.26 -10.64 -20.24
CA MET A 1 18.29 -9.74 -19.07
C MET A 1 18.58 -10.57 -17.83
N SER A 2 19.39 -10.10 -16.90
CA SER A 2 19.54 -10.72 -15.57
C SER A 2 18.70 -9.91 -14.58
N PHE A 3 18.07 -10.60 -13.63
CA PHE A 3 17.30 -9.98 -12.55
C PHE A 3 17.58 -10.74 -11.24
N GLN A 4 17.41 -10.05 -10.12
CA GLN A 4 17.57 -10.62 -8.79
C GLN A 4 16.33 -10.27 -7.96
N TYR A 5 15.84 -11.22 -7.20
CA TYR A 5 14.77 -11.01 -6.24
C TYR A 5 15.01 -11.84 -4.98
N ASN A 6 14.46 -11.39 -3.87
CA ASN A 6 14.53 -12.08 -2.59
C ASN A 6 13.18 -11.97 -1.88
N GLN A 7 12.84 -12.98 -1.06
CA GLN A 7 11.76 -12.80 -0.09
C GLN A 7 12.29 -11.90 1.03
N LEU A 8 11.92 -10.62 0.99
CA LEU A 8 12.46 -9.60 1.89
C LEU A 8 12.00 -9.78 3.33
N VAL A 9 10.74 -10.18 3.52
CA VAL A 9 10.10 -10.36 4.82
C VAL A 9 9.43 -11.74 4.86
N PRO A 10 9.77 -12.61 5.83
CA PRO A 10 9.02 -13.84 6.09
C PRO A 10 7.56 -13.53 6.45
N VAL A 11 6.63 -14.39 6.03
CA VAL A 11 5.19 -14.21 6.25
C VAL A 11 4.61 -15.44 6.94
N VAL A 12 3.90 -15.23 8.03
CA VAL A 12 2.95 -16.19 8.62
C VAL A 12 1.56 -15.80 8.13
N PHE A 13 0.89 -16.65 7.39
CA PHE A 13 -0.39 -16.36 6.75
C PHE A 13 -1.45 -17.40 7.13
N GLY A 14 -2.60 -16.96 7.60
CA GLY A 14 -3.75 -17.86 7.83
C GLY A 14 -4.73 -17.32 8.86
N ASN A 15 -5.94 -17.90 8.85
CA ASN A 15 -6.98 -17.55 9.82
C ASN A 15 -6.52 -17.87 11.24
N GLY A 16 -6.62 -16.88 12.11
CA GLY A 16 -6.20 -17.00 13.50
C GLY A 16 -4.69 -16.89 13.72
N ALA A 17 -3.89 -16.51 12.71
CA ALA A 17 -2.45 -16.35 12.81
C ALA A 17 -2.01 -15.36 13.91
N ILE A 18 -2.85 -14.39 14.25
CA ILE A 18 -2.59 -13.45 15.37
C ILE A 18 -2.31 -14.15 16.69
N ARG A 19 -2.83 -15.37 16.90
CA ARG A 19 -2.61 -16.15 18.12
C ARG A 19 -1.15 -16.58 18.28
N GLU A 20 -0.38 -16.63 17.18
CA GLU A 20 1.04 -16.98 17.19
C GLU A 20 1.93 -15.76 17.54
N LEU A 21 1.40 -14.54 17.53
CA LEU A 21 2.17 -13.31 17.69
C LEU A 21 3.13 -13.35 18.88
N GLY A 22 2.65 -13.66 20.08
CA GLY A 22 3.48 -13.68 21.28
C GLY A 22 4.60 -14.72 21.22
N GLN A 23 4.33 -15.90 20.65
CA GLN A 23 5.33 -16.92 20.43
C GLN A 23 6.40 -16.46 19.42
N LYS A 24 5.98 -15.81 18.32
CA LYS A 24 6.89 -15.27 17.32
C LYS A 24 7.78 -14.15 17.86
N VAL A 25 7.23 -13.30 18.73
CA VAL A 25 8.00 -12.27 19.45
C VAL A 25 9.12 -12.92 20.30
N LYS A 26 8.81 -14.00 21.01
CA LYS A 26 9.83 -14.74 21.80
C LYS A 26 10.85 -15.44 20.93
N GLU A 27 10.45 -16.04 19.81
CA GLU A 27 11.37 -16.69 18.87
C GLU A 27 12.38 -15.69 18.28
N LEU A 28 12.00 -14.41 18.17
CA LEU A 28 12.88 -13.32 17.77
C LEU A 28 13.73 -12.75 18.92
N GLY A 29 13.61 -13.30 20.14
CA GLY A 29 14.41 -12.92 21.31
C GLY A 29 13.89 -11.71 22.08
N CYS A 30 12.68 -11.23 21.78
CA CYS A 30 12.12 -10.07 22.46
C CYS A 30 11.43 -10.46 23.77
N THR A 31 11.55 -9.59 24.76
CA THR A 31 10.96 -9.73 26.10
C THR A 31 9.96 -8.64 26.42
N LYS A 32 10.15 -7.43 25.87
CA LYS A 32 9.28 -6.27 26.03
C LYS A 32 9.13 -5.52 24.70
N VAL A 33 7.91 -5.41 24.17
CA VAL A 33 7.66 -4.79 22.88
C VAL A 33 6.82 -3.51 22.98
N LEU A 34 7.03 -2.59 22.04
CA LEU A 34 6.07 -1.53 21.76
C LEU A 34 4.96 -2.10 20.90
N CYS A 35 3.70 -1.98 21.35
CA CYS A 35 2.52 -2.36 20.58
C CYS A 35 1.86 -1.09 20.01
N VAL A 36 1.90 -0.94 18.68
CA VAL A 36 1.45 0.26 17.95
C VAL A 36 0.16 -0.05 17.20
N TYR A 37 -0.90 0.74 17.42
CA TYR A 37 -2.17 0.61 16.70
C TYR A 37 -2.99 1.91 16.77
N ASP A 38 -4.01 2.00 15.94
CA ASP A 38 -4.97 3.12 15.94
C ASP A 38 -6.24 2.81 16.76
N SER A 39 -7.06 3.85 16.99
CA SER A 39 -8.31 3.70 17.71
C SER A 39 -9.32 2.78 17.01
N GLY A 40 -9.29 2.69 15.69
CA GLY A 40 -10.16 1.80 14.90
C GLY A 40 -9.85 0.32 15.19
N VAL A 41 -8.58 -0.04 15.27
CA VAL A 41 -8.11 -1.39 15.65
C VAL A 41 -8.58 -1.76 17.06
N LYS A 42 -8.57 -0.78 17.98
CA LYS A 42 -9.05 -0.95 19.35
C LYS A 42 -10.58 -1.17 19.40
N VAL A 43 -11.34 -0.30 18.73
CA VAL A 43 -12.81 -0.39 18.67
C VAL A 43 -13.27 -1.67 17.97
N ALA A 44 -12.53 -2.12 16.94
CA ALA A 44 -12.79 -3.38 16.25
C ALA A 44 -12.51 -4.64 17.08
N GLY A 45 -11.97 -4.50 18.29
CA GLY A 45 -11.62 -5.62 19.16
C GLY A 45 -10.40 -6.43 18.69
N ILE A 46 -9.57 -5.84 17.82
CA ILE A 46 -8.36 -6.48 17.29
C ILE A 46 -7.19 -6.31 18.24
N ALA A 47 -7.00 -5.10 18.80
CA ALA A 47 -5.93 -4.83 19.77
C ALA A 47 -5.93 -5.81 20.96
N PRO A 48 -7.07 -6.12 21.60
CA PRO A 48 -7.12 -7.13 22.65
C PRO A 48 -6.62 -8.51 22.25
N LYS A 49 -6.81 -8.96 21.00
CA LYS A 49 -6.31 -10.25 20.49
C LYS A 49 -4.79 -10.27 20.42
N ALA A 50 -4.18 -9.18 19.94
CA ALA A 50 -2.72 -9.05 19.91
C ALA A 50 -2.13 -9.02 21.32
N GLU A 51 -2.72 -8.20 22.21
CA GLU A 51 -2.30 -8.09 23.61
C GLU A 51 -2.47 -9.41 24.37
N GLU A 52 -3.54 -10.15 24.13
CA GLU A 52 -3.76 -11.47 24.72
C GLU A 52 -2.69 -12.47 24.27
N SER A 53 -2.35 -12.48 22.98
CA SER A 53 -1.28 -13.33 22.46
C SER A 53 0.08 -13.02 23.12
N LEU A 54 0.40 -11.73 23.30
CA LEU A 54 1.62 -11.30 23.99
C LEU A 54 1.62 -11.73 25.46
N ARG A 55 0.52 -11.48 26.19
CA ARG A 55 0.37 -11.89 27.61
C ARG A 55 0.49 -13.40 27.79
N ASN A 56 -0.18 -14.19 26.95
CA ASN A 56 -0.15 -15.65 27.02
C ASN A 56 1.27 -16.22 26.79
N ALA A 57 2.09 -15.52 26.02
CA ALA A 57 3.49 -15.86 25.82
C ALA A 57 4.43 -15.32 26.93
N GLY A 58 3.92 -14.51 27.85
CA GLY A 58 4.75 -13.89 28.90
C GLY A 58 5.65 -12.76 28.35
N VAL A 59 5.21 -12.07 27.29
CA VAL A 59 5.89 -10.90 26.73
C VAL A 59 5.29 -9.64 27.35
N GLU A 60 6.15 -8.77 27.89
CA GLU A 60 5.74 -7.46 28.35
C GLU A 60 5.47 -6.54 27.14
N TYR A 61 4.54 -5.60 27.27
CA TYR A 61 4.29 -4.64 26.21
C TYR A 61 3.88 -3.26 26.75
N VAL A 62 4.21 -2.24 25.95
CA VAL A 62 3.78 -0.86 26.12
C VAL A 62 2.95 -0.47 24.91
N VAL A 63 1.84 0.24 25.13
CA VAL A 63 0.91 0.61 24.07
C VAL A 63 1.15 2.03 23.59
N PHE A 64 1.14 2.21 22.27
CA PHE A 64 1.00 3.50 21.60
C PHE A 64 -0.21 3.45 20.67
N ASP A 65 -1.34 4.05 21.09
CA ASP A 65 -2.65 3.97 20.43
C ASP A 65 -3.15 5.31 19.84
N LYS A 66 -2.20 6.23 19.58
CA LYS A 66 -2.51 7.58 19.07
C LYS A 66 -2.41 7.71 17.55
N ILE A 67 -2.29 6.59 16.82
CA ILE A 67 -2.12 6.62 15.37
C ILE A 67 -3.35 7.23 14.70
N THR A 68 -3.09 8.12 13.77
CA THR A 68 -4.08 8.68 12.84
C THR A 68 -3.76 8.26 11.40
N ALA A 69 -4.70 8.44 10.49
CA ALA A 69 -4.42 8.31 9.07
C ALA A 69 -3.29 9.29 8.68
N ASP A 70 -2.43 8.86 7.75
CA ASP A 70 -1.27 9.64 7.31
C ASP A 70 -0.37 10.08 8.50
N PRO A 71 0.35 9.13 9.13
CA PRO A 71 1.08 9.39 10.37
C PRO A 71 2.13 10.49 10.16
N THR A 72 2.11 11.48 11.04
CA THR A 72 3.04 12.62 10.95
C THR A 72 4.41 12.28 11.57
N ASP A 73 5.42 12.99 11.13
CA ASP A 73 6.77 12.97 11.71
C ASP A 73 6.77 13.28 13.22
N ILE A 74 5.89 14.18 13.67
CA ILE A 74 5.71 14.51 15.10
C ILE A 74 5.23 13.28 15.86
N LEU A 75 4.22 12.58 15.32
CA LEU A 75 3.66 11.37 15.94
C LEU A 75 4.68 10.24 15.99
N VAL A 76 5.46 10.06 14.92
CA VAL A 76 6.55 9.07 14.87
C VAL A 76 7.64 9.37 15.92
N ASN A 77 8.04 10.62 16.06
CA ASN A 77 9.02 11.03 17.08
C ASN A 77 8.51 10.78 18.50
N GLU A 78 7.22 11.05 18.78
CA GLU A 78 6.58 10.72 20.06
C GLU A 78 6.59 9.21 20.33
N CYS A 79 6.22 8.41 19.33
CA CYS A 79 6.19 6.96 19.39
C CYS A 79 7.60 6.38 19.66
N GLY A 80 8.61 6.85 18.93
CA GLY A 80 10.00 6.45 19.13
C GLY A 80 10.57 6.87 20.49
N ALA A 81 10.21 8.06 20.97
CA ALA A 81 10.60 8.52 22.31
C ALA A 81 10.03 7.63 23.41
N LEU A 82 8.74 7.24 23.31
CA LEU A 82 8.12 6.30 24.25
C LEU A 82 8.86 4.94 24.21
N ALA A 83 9.10 4.41 23.02
CA ALA A 83 9.80 3.14 22.84
C ALA A 83 11.18 3.13 23.55
N LYS A 84 11.93 4.22 23.37
CA LYS A 84 13.26 4.41 23.97
C LYS A 84 13.20 4.54 25.50
N ALA A 85 12.25 5.33 26.01
CA ALA A 85 12.06 5.55 27.45
C ALA A 85 11.67 4.27 28.19
N GLU A 86 10.86 3.43 27.56
CA GLU A 86 10.39 2.16 28.11
C GLU A 86 11.39 1.00 27.93
N GLY A 87 12.48 1.21 27.18
CA GLY A 87 13.52 0.21 26.95
C GLY A 87 13.01 -1.04 26.27
N VAL A 88 12.14 -0.87 25.24
CA VAL A 88 11.61 -2.02 24.48
C VAL A 88 12.69 -2.63 23.59
N ASP A 89 12.62 -3.95 23.41
CA ASP A 89 13.55 -4.75 22.59
C ASP A 89 12.91 -5.28 21.29
N GLY A 90 11.68 -4.82 20.97
CA GLY A 90 10.97 -5.12 19.75
C GLY A 90 9.78 -4.19 19.52
N VAL A 91 9.26 -4.16 18.27
CA VAL A 91 8.07 -3.40 17.90
C VAL A 91 7.07 -4.32 17.22
N VAL A 92 5.81 -4.26 17.65
CA VAL A 92 4.65 -4.91 17.03
C VAL A 92 3.70 -3.81 16.57
N ALA A 93 3.44 -3.70 15.26
CA ALA A 93 2.45 -2.76 14.76
C ALA A 93 1.26 -3.52 14.16
N VAL A 94 0.05 -3.21 14.66
CA VAL A 94 -1.21 -3.86 14.30
C VAL A 94 -2.14 -2.81 13.70
N GLY A 95 -2.47 -2.93 12.41
CA GLY A 95 -3.33 -1.93 11.77
C GLY A 95 -3.20 -1.87 10.26
N GLY A 96 -3.66 -0.79 9.68
CA GLY A 96 -3.41 -0.45 8.28
C GLY A 96 -1.99 0.08 8.05
N GLY A 97 -1.72 0.56 6.84
CA GLY A 97 -0.41 1.15 6.47
C GLY A 97 0.09 2.18 7.47
N SER A 98 -0.77 3.09 7.93
CA SER A 98 -0.41 4.15 8.90
C SER A 98 0.17 3.62 10.20
N SER A 99 -0.47 2.60 10.80
CA SER A 99 0.04 1.98 12.04
C SER A 99 1.34 1.23 11.79
N MET A 100 1.43 0.50 10.67
CA MET A 100 2.61 -0.27 10.31
C MET A 100 3.81 0.63 10.02
N ASP A 101 3.61 1.70 9.26
CA ASP A 101 4.68 2.64 8.90
C ASP A 101 5.17 3.44 10.09
N CYS A 102 4.26 3.89 10.98
CA CYS A 102 4.67 4.51 12.24
C CYS A 102 5.48 3.53 13.12
N GLY A 103 5.07 2.26 13.20
CA GLY A 103 5.80 1.23 13.95
C GLY A 103 7.20 0.98 13.38
N LYS A 104 7.35 0.90 12.06
CA LYS A 104 8.66 0.80 11.39
C LYS A 104 9.54 2.00 11.74
N ALA A 105 9.03 3.21 11.53
CA ALA A 105 9.79 4.43 11.76
C ALA A 105 10.16 4.62 13.25
N ALA A 106 9.26 4.27 14.16
CA ALA A 106 9.55 4.30 15.60
C ALA A 106 10.64 3.30 16.00
N ALA A 107 10.64 2.10 15.41
CA ALA A 107 11.68 1.09 15.63
C ALA A 107 13.06 1.58 15.15
N LEU A 108 13.11 2.34 14.07
CA LEU A 108 14.34 2.96 13.57
C LEU A 108 14.96 3.89 14.62
N LEU A 109 14.15 4.68 15.31
CA LEU A 109 14.60 5.64 16.33
C LEU A 109 15.14 5.00 17.61
N LEU A 110 15.07 3.66 17.76
CA LEU A 110 15.69 2.97 18.90
C LEU A 110 17.23 2.89 18.78
N ASN A 111 17.77 2.91 17.57
CA ASN A 111 19.22 2.86 17.31
C ASN A 111 19.73 3.97 16.40
N HIS A 112 18.84 4.87 15.99
CA HIS A 112 19.17 6.07 15.23
C HIS A 112 18.72 7.31 15.99
N ASP A 113 19.39 8.44 15.77
CA ASP A 113 19.07 9.68 16.45
C ASP A 113 17.74 10.27 15.96
N ALA A 114 16.96 10.83 16.88
CA ALA A 114 15.81 11.66 16.52
C ALA A 114 16.29 13.07 16.10
N PRO A 115 15.51 13.82 15.31
CA PRO A 115 14.16 13.47 14.84
C PRO A 115 14.17 12.65 13.54
N ILE A 116 13.04 12.00 13.24
CA ILE A 116 12.86 11.13 12.06
C ILE A 116 13.07 11.87 10.74
N GLN A 117 12.84 13.18 10.71
CA GLN A 117 12.97 14.04 9.53
C GLN A 117 14.38 14.00 8.89
N GLN A 118 15.42 13.74 9.66
CA GLN A 118 16.78 13.64 9.11
C GLN A 118 16.97 12.45 8.16
N TYR A 119 16.03 11.51 8.12
CA TYR A 119 16.05 10.32 7.27
C TYR A 119 15.18 10.46 6.01
N PHE A 120 14.55 11.61 5.81
CA PHE A 120 13.74 11.93 4.63
C PHE A 120 14.57 12.33 3.40
N THR A 121 15.88 12.30 3.49
CA THR A 121 16.76 12.80 2.44
C THR A 121 17.10 11.75 1.39
N ALA A 122 17.23 12.21 0.15
CA ALA A 122 17.77 11.42 -0.96
C ALA A 122 19.33 11.52 -1.01
N PRO A 123 20.05 10.48 -1.49
CA PRO A 123 19.49 9.23 -1.99
C PRO A 123 18.99 8.34 -0.85
N PRO A 124 17.93 7.56 -1.11
CA PRO A 124 17.42 6.64 -0.10
C PRO A 124 18.49 5.61 0.24
N SER A 125 18.82 5.50 1.52
CA SER A 125 19.67 4.43 2.03
C SER A 125 18.81 3.48 2.87
N PHE A 126 19.05 2.16 2.72
CA PHE A 126 18.42 1.20 3.59
C PHE A 126 18.90 1.34 5.02
N LEU A 127 17.99 1.68 5.92
CA LEU A 127 18.26 1.82 7.34
C LEU A 127 17.91 0.50 8.04
N LYS A 128 18.74 0.10 8.99
CA LYS A 128 18.53 -1.12 9.76
C LYS A 128 18.04 -0.78 11.16
N CYS A 129 16.93 -1.38 11.57
CA CYS A 129 16.51 -1.39 12.95
C CYS A 129 17.42 -2.30 13.77
N ALA A 130 17.72 -1.91 15.01
CA ALA A 130 18.44 -2.76 15.97
C ALA A 130 17.54 -3.84 16.58
N VAL A 131 16.23 -3.63 16.56
CA VAL A 131 15.24 -4.51 17.18
C VAL A 131 14.35 -5.17 16.12
N PRO A 132 13.79 -6.35 16.39
CA PRO A 132 12.78 -6.96 15.53
C PRO A 132 11.53 -6.09 15.40
N VAL A 133 10.97 -6.06 14.17
CA VAL A 133 9.72 -5.38 13.82
C VAL A 133 8.76 -6.40 13.25
N ILE A 134 7.63 -6.60 13.92
CA ILE A 134 6.56 -7.50 13.47
C ILE A 134 5.37 -6.67 13.06
N LEU A 135 4.88 -6.89 11.84
CA LEU A 135 3.74 -6.18 11.29
C LEU A 135 2.54 -7.10 11.12
N VAL A 136 1.38 -6.61 11.55
CA VAL A 136 0.11 -7.34 11.54
C VAL A 136 -0.92 -6.46 10.81
N PRO A 137 -1.10 -6.63 9.48
CA PRO A 137 -2.06 -5.84 8.73
C PRO A 137 -3.50 -6.20 9.14
N THR A 138 -4.36 -5.17 9.25
CA THR A 138 -5.80 -5.31 9.48
C THR A 138 -6.63 -4.85 8.30
N THR A 139 -5.98 -4.39 7.23
CA THR A 139 -6.57 -4.05 5.93
C THR A 139 -5.89 -4.86 4.83
N ALA A 140 -6.60 -5.14 3.76
CA ALA A 140 -6.05 -5.81 2.57
C ALA A 140 -5.79 -4.75 1.49
N GLY A 141 -4.59 -4.14 1.51
CA GLY A 141 -4.29 -3.03 0.60
C GLY A 141 -2.81 -2.74 0.45
N THR A 142 -2.24 -1.99 1.36
CA THR A 142 -0.93 -1.35 1.24
C THR A 142 0.26 -2.30 1.04
N GLY A 143 0.17 -3.56 1.51
CA GLY A 143 1.32 -4.47 1.49
C GLY A 143 2.50 -4.00 2.34
N SER A 144 2.32 -2.99 3.21
CA SER A 144 3.39 -2.40 4.01
C SER A 144 4.11 -3.44 4.87
N GLU A 145 3.44 -4.52 5.24
CA GLU A 145 4.02 -5.60 6.04
C GLU A 145 5.16 -6.35 5.32
N VAL A 146 5.15 -6.37 3.99
CA VAL A 146 6.14 -7.10 3.16
C VAL A 146 7.03 -6.19 2.34
N THR A 147 6.82 -4.88 2.40
CA THR A 147 7.61 -3.90 1.66
C THR A 147 8.75 -3.32 2.50
N GLN A 148 9.65 -2.66 1.80
CA GLN A 148 10.80 -2.01 2.42
C GLN A 148 10.65 -0.49 2.55
N VAL A 149 9.42 0.00 2.47
CA VAL A 149 9.10 1.43 2.50
C VAL A 149 8.20 1.72 3.69
N CYS A 150 8.41 2.82 4.37
CA CYS A 150 7.42 3.46 5.22
C CYS A 150 7.24 4.91 4.81
N VAL A 151 5.97 5.34 4.74
CA VAL A 151 5.58 6.67 4.28
C VAL A 151 5.12 7.47 5.48
N ILE A 152 5.77 8.61 5.72
CA ILE A 152 5.49 9.50 6.86
C ILE A 152 5.18 10.89 6.34
N THR A 153 4.15 11.52 6.86
CA THR A 153 3.80 12.89 6.49
C THR A 153 4.72 13.86 7.21
N GLN A 154 5.52 14.60 6.46
CA GLN A 154 6.35 15.69 6.98
C GLN A 154 5.50 16.93 7.23
N THR A 155 5.60 17.49 8.41
CA THR A 155 4.90 18.71 8.81
C THR A 155 5.90 19.88 8.91
N PRO A 156 5.47 21.11 8.57
CA PRO A 156 4.14 21.56 8.11
C PRO A 156 3.89 21.40 6.59
N GLU A 157 4.86 20.92 5.80
CA GLU A 157 4.84 20.93 4.34
C GLU A 157 3.77 20.00 3.74
N ASN A 158 3.20 19.08 4.55
CA ASN A 158 2.24 18.06 4.12
C ASN A 158 2.76 17.20 2.95
N TYR A 159 4.07 17.01 2.91
CA TYR A 159 4.77 16.14 1.96
C TYR A 159 4.91 14.74 2.57
N LYS A 160 4.88 13.69 1.73
CA LYS A 160 4.93 12.28 2.16
C LYS A 160 6.23 11.61 1.71
N PRO A 161 7.38 11.89 2.33
CA PRO A 161 8.62 11.21 2.02
C PRO A 161 8.59 9.75 2.45
N SER A 162 9.37 8.94 1.73
CA SER A 162 9.59 7.54 2.05
C SER A 162 10.88 7.32 2.81
N ILE A 163 10.84 6.47 3.85
CA ILE A 163 12.01 5.94 4.54
C ILE A 163 12.17 4.48 4.14
N PHE A 164 13.40 4.08 3.79
CA PHE A 164 13.66 2.71 3.33
C PHE A 164 14.16 1.84 4.48
N MET A 165 13.28 0.99 4.97
CA MET A 165 13.54 -0.01 5.98
C MET A 165 12.53 -1.16 5.83
N ARG A 166 12.83 -2.31 6.40
CA ARG A 166 11.94 -3.48 6.33
C ARG A 166 11.60 -4.03 7.71
N SER A 167 10.46 -4.68 7.80
CA SER A 167 10.07 -5.47 8.96
C SER A 167 10.88 -6.77 9.05
N THR A 168 10.84 -7.41 10.21
CA THR A 168 11.47 -8.71 10.46
C THR A 168 10.53 -9.86 10.13
N LEU A 169 9.22 -9.67 10.37
CA LEU A 169 8.19 -10.68 10.17
C LEU A 169 6.85 -10.00 9.89
N ALA A 170 6.06 -10.57 8.98
CA ALA A 170 4.66 -10.25 8.78
C ALA A 170 3.77 -11.38 9.32
N ILE A 171 2.69 -11.02 10.03
CA ILE A 171 1.64 -11.96 10.44
C ILE A 171 0.33 -11.50 9.82
N VAL A 172 -0.13 -12.20 8.79
CA VAL A 172 -1.33 -11.86 8.03
C VAL A 172 -2.46 -12.78 8.44
N ASP A 173 -3.41 -12.23 9.18
CA ASP A 173 -4.60 -12.95 9.64
C ASP A 173 -5.85 -12.38 8.99
N PRO A 174 -6.46 -13.07 8.01
CA PRO A 174 -7.65 -12.58 7.32
C PRO A 174 -8.84 -12.27 8.23
N GLU A 175 -8.96 -12.93 9.38
CA GLU A 175 -10.05 -12.68 10.34
C GLU A 175 -10.01 -11.25 10.91
N LEU A 176 -8.85 -10.60 10.91
CA LEU A 176 -8.71 -9.22 11.40
C LEU A 176 -9.32 -8.19 10.45
N THR A 177 -9.63 -8.59 9.20
CA THR A 177 -10.24 -7.71 8.21
C THR A 177 -11.76 -7.73 8.19
N HIS A 178 -12.42 -8.64 8.93
CA HIS A 178 -13.87 -8.83 8.90
C HIS A 178 -14.68 -7.63 9.40
N THR A 179 -14.06 -6.74 10.16
CA THR A 179 -14.70 -5.54 10.72
C THR A 179 -14.40 -4.27 9.90
N VAL A 180 -13.61 -4.38 8.84
CA VAL A 180 -13.27 -3.25 7.98
C VAL A 180 -14.49 -2.77 7.22
N PRO A 181 -14.84 -1.47 7.30
CA PRO A 181 -16.00 -0.91 6.60
C PRO A 181 -15.93 -1.09 5.08
N PRO A 182 -17.08 -1.17 4.38
CA PRO A 182 -17.10 -1.34 2.92
C PRO A 182 -16.29 -0.30 2.14
N SER A 183 -16.36 0.98 2.51
CA SER A 183 -15.59 2.04 1.85
C SER A 183 -14.08 1.87 2.02
N VAL A 184 -13.62 1.47 3.22
CA VAL A 184 -12.20 1.19 3.46
C VAL A 184 -11.77 -0.08 2.72
N THR A 185 -12.62 -1.12 2.71
CA THR A 185 -12.39 -2.35 1.94
C THR A 185 -12.21 -2.04 0.44
N ALA A 186 -13.09 -1.21 -0.14
CA ALA A 186 -13.00 -0.79 -1.54
C ALA A 186 -11.69 -0.05 -1.80
N ASN A 187 -11.39 0.99 -1.03
CA ASN A 187 -10.22 1.81 -1.23
C ASN A 187 -8.92 1.02 -1.08
N THR A 188 -8.80 0.17 -0.05
CA THR A 188 -7.57 -0.61 0.16
C THR A 188 -7.42 -1.72 -0.88
N GLY A 189 -8.51 -2.39 -1.28
CA GLY A 189 -8.45 -3.39 -2.33
C GLY A 189 -8.10 -2.82 -3.70
N LEU A 190 -8.57 -1.60 -4.01
CA LEU A 190 -8.20 -0.88 -5.22
C LEU A 190 -6.73 -0.39 -5.17
N ASP A 191 -6.22 -0.04 -3.99
CA ASP A 191 -4.80 0.24 -3.77
C ASP A 191 -3.94 -0.99 -4.11
N ALA A 192 -4.27 -2.16 -3.58
CA ALA A 192 -3.59 -3.41 -3.93
C ALA A 192 -3.66 -3.72 -5.44
N PHE A 193 -4.78 -3.39 -6.10
CA PHE A 193 -4.89 -3.50 -7.56
C PHE A 193 -3.88 -2.59 -8.27
N THR A 194 -3.74 -1.33 -7.83
CA THR A 194 -2.81 -0.38 -8.46
C THR A 194 -1.36 -0.79 -8.23
N HIS A 195 -1.00 -1.25 -7.03
CA HIS A 195 0.31 -1.85 -6.76
C HIS A 195 0.65 -2.97 -7.75
N ALA A 196 -0.29 -3.90 -7.95
CA ALA A 196 -0.09 -5.03 -8.84
C ALA A 196 -0.01 -4.59 -10.32
N SER A 197 -0.90 -3.71 -10.79
CA SER A 197 -0.90 -3.25 -12.17
C SER A 197 0.35 -2.43 -12.53
N GLU A 198 0.82 -1.60 -11.60
CA GLU A 198 2.07 -0.86 -11.78
C GLU A 198 3.29 -1.79 -11.71
N ALA A 199 3.31 -2.79 -10.84
CA ALA A 199 4.40 -3.76 -10.81
C ALA A 199 4.56 -4.54 -12.13
N ILE A 200 3.47 -4.79 -12.87
CA ILE A 200 3.51 -5.43 -14.20
C ILE A 200 4.09 -4.48 -15.25
N THR A 201 3.76 -3.19 -15.19
CA THR A 201 4.11 -2.20 -16.22
C THR A 201 5.38 -1.40 -15.93
N ALA A 202 5.93 -1.45 -14.71
CA ALA A 202 7.14 -0.76 -14.29
C ALA A 202 8.38 -1.13 -15.11
N LYS A 203 9.37 -0.24 -15.20
CA LYS A 203 10.68 -0.57 -15.80
C LYS A 203 11.40 -1.67 -15.04
N GLY A 204 11.25 -1.70 -13.71
CA GLY A 204 11.87 -2.70 -12.82
C GLY A 204 11.22 -4.08 -12.84
N ARG A 205 10.18 -4.31 -13.64
CA ARG A 205 9.44 -5.58 -13.68
C ARG A 205 10.30 -6.79 -13.95
N ASN A 206 9.91 -7.91 -13.39
CA ASN A 206 10.57 -9.20 -13.55
C ASN A 206 9.54 -10.35 -13.55
N PRO A 207 9.91 -11.59 -13.95
CA PRO A 207 8.95 -12.71 -14.02
C PRO A 207 8.27 -13.06 -12.70
N ARG A 208 8.93 -12.86 -11.55
CA ARG A 208 8.31 -13.11 -10.24
C ARG A 208 7.25 -12.04 -9.92
N SER A 209 7.59 -10.76 -10.12
CA SER A 209 6.64 -9.68 -9.87
C SER A 209 5.42 -9.78 -10.79
N GLU A 210 5.60 -10.12 -12.07
CA GLU A 210 4.49 -10.32 -13.01
C GLU A 210 3.57 -11.47 -12.57
N LEU A 211 4.14 -12.62 -12.17
CA LEU A 211 3.35 -13.78 -11.72
C LEU A 211 2.49 -13.44 -10.50
N LEU A 212 3.10 -12.82 -9.49
CA LEU A 212 2.41 -12.46 -8.25
C LEU A 212 1.36 -11.37 -8.48
N ALA A 213 1.71 -10.35 -9.25
CA ALA A 213 0.81 -9.24 -9.56
C ALA A 213 -0.40 -9.70 -10.39
N LYS A 214 -0.20 -10.54 -11.42
CA LYS A 214 -1.30 -11.12 -12.19
C LYS A 214 -2.26 -11.90 -11.29
N ALA A 215 -1.74 -12.80 -10.48
CA ALA A 215 -2.55 -13.59 -9.55
C ALA A 215 -3.27 -12.71 -8.50
N ALA A 216 -2.65 -11.61 -8.06
CA ALA A 216 -3.28 -10.63 -7.17
C ALA A 216 -4.46 -9.92 -7.85
N ILE A 217 -4.30 -9.45 -9.09
CA ILE A 217 -5.36 -8.79 -9.86
C ILE A 217 -6.56 -9.72 -10.07
N GLU A 218 -6.32 -10.99 -10.46
CA GLU A 218 -7.38 -11.99 -10.64
C GLU A 218 -8.23 -12.17 -9.36
N LYS A 219 -7.58 -12.24 -8.21
CA LYS A 219 -8.27 -12.34 -6.91
C LYS A 219 -9.02 -11.07 -6.56
N ILE A 220 -8.42 -9.88 -6.75
CA ILE A 220 -9.06 -8.60 -6.48
C ILE A 220 -10.30 -8.43 -7.35
N ALA A 221 -10.20 -8.68 -8.66
CA ALA A 221 -11.32 -8.58 -9.58
C ALA A 221 -12.51 -9.45 -9.16
N LYS A 222 -12.24 -10.67 -8.66
CA LYS A 222 -13.28 -11.61 -8.23
C LYS A 222 -13.84 -11.27 -6.85
N TYR A 223 -12.97 -11.04 -5.87
CA TYR A 223 -13.36 -11.05 -4.47
C TYR A 223 -13.61 -9.66 -3.86
N LEU A 224 -13.06 -8.58 -4.44
CA LEU A 224 -13.27 -7.23 -3.90
C LEU A 224 -14.75 -6.82 -3.92
N PRO A 225 -15.50 -6.99 -5.03
CA PRO A 225 -16.93 -6.67 -5.03
C PRO A 225 -17.73 -7.50 -4.04
N ILE A 226 -17.30 -8.74 -3.76
CA ILE A 226 -17.96 -9.62 -2.76
C ILE A 226 -17.71 -9.07 -1.35
N ALA A 227 -16.46 -8.79 -1.00
CA ALA A 227 -16.11 -8.31 0.34
C ALA A 227 -16.66 -6.91 0.65
N VAL A 228 -16.83 -6.06 -0.37
CA VAL A 228 -17.47 -4.73 -0.21
C VAL A 228 -18.96 -4.89 0.11
N ARG A 229 -19.67 -5.83 -0.54
CA ARG A 229 -21.08 -6.10 -0.29
C ARG A 229 -21.31 -6.87 1.00
N ASP A 230 -20.46 -7.86 1.27
CA ASP A 230 -20.50 -8.71 2.46
C ASP A 230 -19.13 -8.78 3.12
N GLY A 231 -18.89 -7.84 4.03
CA GLY A 231 -17.63 -7.73 4.75
C GLY A 231 -17.31 -8.92 5.67
N LYS A 232 -18.27 -9.82 5.89
CA LYS A 232 -18.10 -11.04 6.70
C LYS A 232 -17.86 -12.30 5.87
N ASN A 233 -17.82 -12.18 4.54
CA ASN A 233 -17.49 -13.31 3.66
C ASN A 233 -16.03 -13.75 3.88
N ALA A 234 -15.86 -14.84 4.61
CA ALA A 234 -14.55 -15.32 5.04
C ALA A 234 -13.63 -15.68 3.86
N GLU A 235 -14.19 -16.28 2.79
CA GLU A 235 -13.42 -16.60 1.58
C GLU A 235 -12.91 -15.32 0.90
N ALA A 236 -13.79 -14.34 0.70
CA ALA A 236 -13.41 -13.09 0.05
C ALA A 236 -12.36 -12.32 0.87
N ARG A 237 -12.47 -12.29 2.20
CA ARG A 237 -11.47 -11.67 3.07
C ARG A 237 -10.12 -12.39 3.03
N TYR A 238 -10.12 -13.73 3.05
CA TYR A 238 -8.91 -14.53 2.92
C TYR A 238 -8.19 -14.26 1.60
N GLU A 239 -8.93 -14.33 0.49
CA GLU A 239 -8.38 -14.15 -0.84
C GLU A 239 -7.89 -12.70 -1.10
N LEU A 240 -8.56 -11.70 -0.54
CA LEU A 240 -8.10 -10.31 -0.62
C LEU A 240 -6.84 -10.05 0.22
N CYS A 241 -6.72 -10.63 1.42
CA CYS A 241 -5.50 -10.55 2.20
C CYS A 241 -4.32 -11.18 1.46
N LEU A 242 -4.55 -12.32 0.81
CA LEU A 242 -3.53 -12.98 0.01
C LEU A 242 -3.15 -12.14 -1.21
N ALA A 243 -4.14 -11.56 -1.89
CA ALA A 243 -3.91 -10.69 -3.04
C ALA A 243 -3.12 -9.42 -2.67
N ALA A 244 -3.48 -8.75 -1.58
CA ALA A 244 -2.77 -7.56 -1.09
C ALA A 244 -1.31 -7.88 -0.71
N ASN A 245 -1.09 -9.02 -0.04
CA ASN A 245 0.25 -9.49 0.30
C ASN A 245 1.08 -9.79 -0.96
N TRP A 246 0.52 -10.47 -1.96
CA TRP A 246 1.21 -10.74 -3.23
C TRP A 246 1.48 -9.48 -4.04
N ALA A 247 0.54 -8.54 -4.10
CA ALA A 247 0.74 -7.22 -4.71
C ALA A 247 1.88 -6.47 -4.01
N GLY A 248 1.91 -6.50 -2.66
CA GLY A 248 2.98 -5.92 -1.85
C GLY A 248 4.35 -6.52 -2.18
N ILE A 249 4.45 -7.85 -2.29
CA ILE A 249 5.69 -8.53 -2.67
C ILE A 249 6.08 -8.17 -4.12
N ALA A 250 5.12 -8.07 -5.03
CA ALA A 250 5.37 -7.74 -6.43
C ALA A 250 5.97 -6.34 -6.56
N PHE A 251 5.34 -5.32 -5.95
CA PHE A 251 5.88 -3.97 -6.05
C PHE A 251 7.13 -3.74 -5.19
N ALA A 252 7.36 -4.52 -4.14
CA ALA A 252 8.63 -4.50 -3.43
C ALA A 252 9.83 -4.94 -4.30
N ASP A 253 9.58 -5.74 -5.35
CA ASP A 253 10.59 -6.13 -6.34
C ASP A 253 10.80 -5.08 -7.44
N THR A 254 9.82 -4.21 -7.71
CA THR A 254 9.77 -3.38 -8.93
C THR A 254 9.71 -1.89 -8.64
N ASP A 255 9.27 -1.51 -7.45
CA ASP A 255 8.69 -0.22 -7.10
C ASP A 255 7.39 0.07 -7.90
N CYS A 256 6.61 1.07 -7.42
CA CYS A 256 5.50 1.66 -8.18
C CYS A 256 6.03 2.66 -9.21
N HIS A 257 5.12 3.31 -9.95
CA HIS A 257 5.53 4.34 -10.89
C HIS A 257 4.56 5.54 -10.94
N LEU A 258 4.29 6.08 -12.11
CA LEU A 258 3.58 7.34 -12.30
C LEU A 258 2.18 7.39 -11.66
N GLY A 259 1.48 6.26 -11.53
CA GLY A 259 0.14 6.23 -10.92
C GLY A 259 0.15 6.67 -9.46
N HIS A 260 1.05 6.13 -8.66
CA HIS A 260 1.21 6.54 -7.26
C HIS A 260 1.71 7.98 -7.14
N ASN A 261 2.67 8.40 -7.98
CA ASN A 261 3.12 9.79 -8.02
C ASN A 261 1.96 10.77 -8.32
N MET A 262 1.10 10.45 -9.29
CA MET A 262 -0.07 11.29 -9.60
C MET A 262 -1.11 11.26 -8.47
N ALA A 263 -1.29 10.11 -7.81
CA ALA A 263 -2.19 9.99 -6.66
C ALA A 263 -1.79 10.92 -5.50
N ASP A 264 -0.50 11.08 -5.26
CA ASP A 264 0.01 11.99 -4.23
C ASP A 264 -0.30 13.46 -4.56
N GLY A 265 -0.26 13.84 -5.85
CA GLY A 265 -0.73 15.13 -6.32
C GLY A 265 -2.21 15.39 -5.97
N ILE A 266 -3.09 14.38 -6.15
CA ILE A 266 -4.51 14.46 -5.78
C ILE A 266 -4.66 14.53 -4.25
N SER A 267 -3.94 13.67 -3.52
CA SER A 267 -3.98 13.64 -2.05
C SER A 267 -3.62 14.98 -1.42
N ASN A 268 -2.64 15.67 -1.98
CA ASN A 268 -2.20 16.97 -1.51
C ASN A 268 -3.31 18.03 -1.64
N ALA A 269 -4.07 18.00 -2.74
CA ALA A 269 -5.10 19.00 -3.02
C ALA A 269 -6.46 18.70 -2.36
N PHE A 270 -6.85 17.42 -2.28
CA PHE A 270 -8.22 17.02 -1.95
C PHE A 270 -8.34 16.18 -0.67
N HIS A 271 -7.22 15.72 -0.10
CA HIS A 271 -7.18 14.90 1.13
C HIS A 271 -8.10 13.66 1.08
N THR A 272 -8.21 13.06 -0.09
CA THR A 272 -8.99 11.84 -0.33
C THR A 272 -8.19 10.57 -0.02
N PRO A 273 -8.86 9.43 0.20
CA PRO A 273 -8.17 8.16 0.48
C PRO A 273 -7.18 7.79 -0.63
N HIS A 274 -5.97 7.38 -0.25
CA HIS A 274 -4.86 7.11 -1.16
C HIS A 274 -5.23 6.11 -2.28
N GLY A 275 -5.79 4.94 -1.94
CA GLY A 275 -6.15 3.93 -2.93
C GLY A 275 -7.23 4.39 -3.94
N MET A 276 -8.15 5.29 -3.51
CA MET A 276 -9.08 5.96 -4.42
C MET A 276 -8.33 6.80 -5.45
N ASN A 277 -7.35 7.58 -5.00
CA ASN A 277 -6.56 8.45 -5.88
C ASN A 277 -5.73 7.63 -6.87
N CYS A 278 -5.11 6.54 -6.40
CA CYS A 278 -4.33 5.64 -7.24
C CYS A 278 -5.16 5.00 -8.35
N VAL A 279 -6.35 4.48 -8.01
CA VAL A 279 -7.16 3.80 -9.01
C VAL A 279 -7.83 4.75 -10.00
N TRP A 280 -8.11 6.01 -9.64
CA TRP A 280 -8.59 7.00 -10.62
C TRP A 280 -7.60 7.22 -11.75
N VAL A 281 -6.30 7.15 -11.45
CA VAL A 281 -5.23 7.29 -12.44
C VAL A 281 -5.11 6.06 -13.33
N SER A 282 -5.38 4.87 -12.79
CA SER A 282 -5.07 3.59 -13.44
C SER A 282 -5.64 3.39 -14.84
N PRO A 283 -6.90 3.73 -15.19
CA PRO A 283 -7.42 3.52 -16.53
C PRO A 283 -6.63 4.28 -17.60
N GLU A 284 -6.42 5.57 -17.39
CA GLU A 284 -5.72 6.43 -18.36
C GLU A 284 -4.22 6.13 -18.41
N LEU A 285 -3.64 5.75 -17.26
CA LEU A 285 -2.25 5.32 -17.18
C LEU A 285 -2.02 4.02 -17.96
N MET A 286 -2.88 3.00 -17.80
CA MET A 286 -2.77 1.75 -18.55
C MET A 286 -2.98 1.99 -20.06
N ASN A 287 -3.89 2.87 -20.42
CA ASN A 287 -4.08 3.28 -21.81
C ASN A 287 -2.81 3.93 -22.40
N ALA A 288 -2.13 4.79 -21.65
CA ALA A 288 -0.87 5.38 -22.05
C ALA A 288 0.28 4.36 -22.10
N CYS A 289 0.38 3.48 -21.09
CA CYS A 289 1.38 2.42 -21.05
C CYS A 289 1.31 1.46 -22.23
N ALA A 290 0.11 1.19 -22.77
CA ALA A 290 -0.09 0.26 -23.87
C ALA A 290 0.70 0.64 -25.12
N ASN A 291 0.97 1.92 -25.36
CA ASN A 291 1.77 2.39 -26.49
C ASN A 291 3.26 2.00 -26.41
N VAL A 292 3.74 1.63 -25.20
CA VAL A 292 5.16 1.30 -24.97
C VAL A 292 5.34 -0.14 -24.52
N VAL A 293 4.41 -0.64 -23.70
CA VAL A 293 4.45 -1.99 -23.09
C VAL A 293 3.10 -2.71 -23.30
N PRO A 294 2.64 -2.91 -24.56
CA PRO A 294 1.30 -3.46 -24.85
C PRO A 294 1.11 -4.87 -24.27
N ARG A 295 2.13 -5.72 -24.30
CA ARG A 295 2.06 -7.06 -23.74
C ARG A 295 1.80 -7.03 -22.23
N GLU A 296 2.48 -6.17 -21.49
CA GLU A 296 2.32 -6.02 -20.05
C GLU A 296 0.92 -5.48 -19.71
N VAL A 297 0.41 -4.53 -20.48
CA VAL A 297 -0.96 -4.02 -20.32
C VAL A 297 -2.00 -5.10 -20.66
N SER A 298 -1.76 -5.95 -21.67
CA SER A 298 -2.67 -7.07 -21.95
C SER A 298 -2.71 -8.08 -20.79
N VAL A 299 -1.60 -8.31 -20.08
CA VAL A 299 -1.57 -9.16 -18.87
C VAL A 299 -2.48 -8.59 -17.77
N VAL A 300 -2.48 -7.26 -17.57
CA VAL A 300 -3.42 -6.60 -16.63
C VAL A 300 -4.87 -6.78 -17.08
N GLY A 301 -5.16 -6.56 -18.37
CA GLY A 301 -6.49 -6.75 -18.94
C GLY A 301 -6.99 -8.20 -18.81
N GLU A 302 -6.15 -9.18 -19.15
CA GLU A 302 -6.46 -10.61 -18.98
C GLU A 302 -6.80 -10.97 -17.55
N ALA A 303 -6.01 -10.47 -16.59
CA ALA A 303 -6.24 -10.71 -15.18
C ALA A 303 -7.57 -10.10 -14.68
N LEU A 304 -8.05 -9.05 -15.35
CA LEU A 304 -9.39 -8.47 -15.15
C LEU A 304 -10.50 -9.20 -15.94
N GLY A 305 -10.17 -10.24 -16.74
CA GLY A 305 -11.10 -11.04 -17.50
C GLY A 305 -11.31 -10.59 -18.96
N VAL A 306 -10.51 -9.63 -19.46
CA VAL A 306 -10.55 -9.22 -20.87
C VAL A 306 -10.05 -10.34 -21.75
N GLN A 307 -10.78 -10.62 -22.84
CA GLN A 307 -10.37 -11.55 -23.89
C GLN A 307 -9.72 -10.79 -25.02
N PHE A 308 -8.45 -11.08 -25.29
CA PHE A 308 -7.73 -10.57 -26.44
C PHE A 308 -7.61 -11.64 -27.53
N THR A 309 -7.71 -11.24 -28.78
CA THR A 309 -7.58 -12.14 -29.95
C THR A 309 -6.12 -12.30 -30.40
N GLY A 310 -5.24 -11.43 -29.91
CA GLY A 310 -3.85 -11.32 -30.32
C GLY A 310 -3.62 -10.51 -31.60
N GLN A 311 -4.69 -9.83 -32.08
CA GLN A 311 -4.63 -8.95 -33.26
C GLN A 311 -4.89 -7.48 -32.92
N GLU A 312 -5.10 -7.19 -31.63
CA GLU A 312 -5.37 -5.83 -31.15
C GLU A 312 -4.14 -4.93 -31.33
N THR A 313 -4.41 -3.69 -31.73
CA THR A 313 -3.40 -2.62 -31.67
C THR A 313 -3.09 -2.23 -30.22
N PRO A 314 -1.96 -1.58 -29.95
CA PRO A 314 -1.66 -1.06 -28.62
C PRO A 314 -2.79 -0.19 -28.05
N GLU A 315 -3.41 0.65 -28.88
CA GLU A 315 -4.52 1.53 -28.49
C GLU A 315 -5.76 0.71 -28.09
N GLU A 316 -6.08 -0.36 -28.82
CA GLU A 316 -7.20 -1.25 -28.50
C GLU A 316 -6.96 -2.04 -27.22
N ILE A 317 -5.71 -2.49 -26.97
CA ILE A 317 -5.31 -3.14 -25.72
C ILE A 317 -5.50 -2.16 -24.57
N GLY A 318 -4.99 -0.94 -24.70
CA GLY A 318 -5.12 0.11 -23.69
C GLY A 318 -6.57 0.43 -23.38
N ALA A 319 -7.39 0.66 -24.40
CA ALA A 319 -8.80 0.99 -24.24
C ALA A 319 -9.60 -0.13 -23.54
N LYS A 320 -9.42 -1.40 -23.97
CA LYS A 320 -10.10 -2.55 -23.36
C LYS A 320 -9.70 -2.73 -21.90
N THR A 321 -8.40 -2.59 -21.58
CA THR A 321 -7.90 -2.70 -20.21
C THR A 321 -8.41 -1.56 -19.34
N ALA A 322 -8.40 -0.31 -19.83
CA ALA A 322 -8.94 0.84 -19.12
C ALA A 322 -10.44 0.68 -18.80
N GLU A 323 -11.23 0.14 -19.73
CA GLU A 323 -12.65 -0.13 -19.49
C GLU A 323 -12.88 -1.23 -18.44
N ALA A 324 -12.07 -2.28 -18.45
CA ALA A 324 -12.14 -3.31 -17.42
C ALA A 324 -11.79 -2.76 -16.01
N ILE A 325 -10.83 -1.83 -15.93
CA ILE A 325 -10.52 -1.15 -14.67
C ILE A 325 -11.71 -0.28 -14.21
N ARG A 326 -12.32 0.52 -15.10
CA ARG A 326 -13.52 1.30 -14.78
C ARG A 326 -14.65 0.41 -14.29
N SER A 327 -14.85 -0.74 -14.94
CA SER A 327 -15.85 -1.74 -14.51
C SER A 327 -15.58 -2.25 -13.08
N LEU A 328 -14.32 -2.51 -12.72
CA LEU A 328 -13.95 -2.85 -11.36
C LEU A 328 -14.29 -1.71 -10.37
N MET A 329 -13.93 -0.47 -10.71
CA MET A 329 -14.22 0.72 -9.90
C MET A 329 -15.73 0.89 -9.65
N HIS A 330 -16.55 0.74 -10.69
CA HIS A 330 -18.01 0.80 -10.59
C HIS A 330 -18.59 -0.34 -9.74
N SER A 331 -18.03 -1.55 -9.85
CA SER A 331 -18.51 -2.73 -9.11
C SER A 331 -18.42 -2.59 -7.58
N VAL A 332 -17.57 -1.69 -7.11
CA VAL A 332 -17.38 -1.38 -5.68
C VAL A 332 -17.95 -0.01 -5.28
N GLY A 333 -18.65 0.65 -6.19
CA GLY A 333 -19.33 1.93 -5.94
C GLY A 333 -18.38 3.12 -5.77
N LEU A 334 -17.21 3.07 -6.41
CA LEU A 334 -16.27 4.19 -6.36
C LEU A 334 -16.82 5.38 -7.16
N LYS A 335 -16.88 6.55 -6.52
CA LYS A 335 -17.32 7.79 -7.16
C LYS A 335 -16.20 8.44 -7.96
N SER A 336 -16.55 9.09 -9.06
CA SER A 336 -15.63 9.90 -9.84
C SER A 336 -15.30 11.24 -9.16
N PRO A 337 -14.19 11.90 -9.55
CA PRO A 337 -13.89 13.26 -9.08
C PRO A 337 -15.04 14.25 -9.32
N LYS A 338 -15.78 14.12 -10.45
CA LYS A 338 -16.97 14.93 -10.75
C LYS A 338 -18.11 14.68 -9.77
N GLU A 339 -18.42 13.41 -9.46
CA GLU A 339 -19.48 13.04 -8.52
C GLU A 339 -19.16 13.49 -7.09
N LEU A 340 -17.88 13.65 -6.75
CA LEU A 340 -17.43 14.25 -5.49
C LEU A 340 -17.45 15.77 -5.51
N GLY A 341 -17.77 16.40 -6.64
CA GLY A 341 -17.86 17.84 -6.79
C GLY A 341 -16.50 18.56 -6.86
N PHE A 342 -15.44 17.84 -7.28
CA PHE A 342 -14.12 18.47 -7.42
C PHE A 342 -14.12 19.46 -8.57
N ASP A 343 -13.47 20.60 -8.35
CA ASP A 343 -13.26 21.59 -9.41
C ASP A 343 -12.28 21.05 -10.45
N ARG A 344 -12.67 21.13 -11.72
CA ARG A 344 -11.91 20.56 -12.84
C ARG A 344 -10.49 21.15 -12.95
N ASP A 345 -10.40 22.49 -12.85
CA ASP A 345 -9.12 23.16 -13.04
C ASP A 345 -8.18 22.88 -11.85
N THR A 346 -8.70 22.82 -10.64
CA THR A 346 -7.95 22.41 -9.44
C THR A 346 -7.45 20.97 -9.59
N PHE A 347 -8.31 20.04 -10.04
CA PHE A 347 -7.94 18.64 -10.25
C PHE A 347 -6.83 18.49 -11.31
N ILE A 348 -6.97 19.15 -12.45
CA ILE A 348 -5.94 19.14 -13.49
C ILE A 348 -4.63 19.74 -12.98
N ASN A 349 -4.67 20.84 -12.21
CA ASN A 349 -3.47 21.48 -11.68
C ASN A 349 -2.68 20.63 -10.65
N CYS A 350 -3.22 19.50 -10.16
CA CYS A 350 -2.47 18.53 -9.36
C CYS A 350 -1.21 18.02 -10.09
N TYR A 351 -1.15 18.11 -11.43
CA TYR A 351 0.05 17.75 -12.19
C TYR A 351 1.29 18.51 -11.73
N LYS A 352 1.15 19.75 -11.25
CA LYS A 352 2.29 20.56 -10.80
C LYS A 352 2.97 19.92 -9.59
N VAL A 353 2.18 19.51 -8.60
CA VAL A 353 2.70 18.81 -7.41
C VAL A 353 3.30 17.47 -7.80
N ALA A 354 2.61 16.67 -8.63
CA ALA A 354 3.12 15.39 -9.11
C ALA A 354 4.47 15.53 -9.84
N MET A 355 4.72 16.66 -10.52
CA MET A 355 6.00 16.91 -11.19
C MET A 355 7.12 17.38 -10.23
N GLU A 356 6.79 17.84 -9.05
CA GLU A 356 7.77 18.30 -8.04
C GLU A 356 8.21 17.18 -7.09
N ILE A 357 7.33 16.18 -6.85
CA ILE A 357 7.55 15.10 -5.87
C ILE A 357 7.96 13.78 -6.55
N ASP A 358 8.55 12.88 -5.80
CA ASP A 358 8.80 11.47 -6.12
C ASP A 358 9.34 11.20 -7.54
N LEU A 359 10.46 11.85 -7.86
CA LEU A 359 11.15 11.66 -9.14
C LEU A 359 11.42 10.17 -9.43
N GLY A 360 11.70 9.35 -8.40
CA GLY A 360 11.95 7.91 -8.53
C GLY A 360 10.79 7.19 -9.18
N LEU A 361 9.56 7.45 -8.72
CA LEU A 361 8.35 6.85 -9.28
C LEU A 361 8.16 7.25 -10.75
N ARG A 362 8.36 8.54 -11.09
CA ARG A 362 8.28 8.97 -12.50
C ARG A 362 9.33 8.31 -13.39
N LEU A 363 10.55 8.14 -12.89
CA LEU A 363 11.63 7.49 -13.64
C LEU A 363 11.38 5.99 -13.88
N ASN A 364 10.62 5.33 -13.01
CA ASN A 364 10.24 3.93 -13.13
C ASN A 364 9.06 3.69 -14.11
N CYS A 365 8.38 4.76 -14.54
CA CYS A 365 7.32 4.69 -15.57
C CYS A 365 7.90 4.20 -16.91
N PRO A 366 7.21 3.31 -17.67
CA PRO A 366 7.73 2.76 -18.92
C PRO A 366 7.92 3.81 -20.03
N PHE A 367 7.25 4.96 -19.93
CA PHE A 367 7.43 6.10 -20.84
C PHE A 367 7.97 7.32 -20.08
N GLU A 368 8.36 8.36 -20.82
CA GLU A 368 8.82 9.62 -20.22
C GLU A 368 7.60 10.45 -19.76
N ALA A 369 7.53 10.70 -18.45
CA ALA A 369 6.45 11.48 -17.82
C ALA A 369 6.78 12.98 -17.89
N THR A 370 6.52 13.64 -19.05
CA THR A 370 6.66 15.09 -19.17
C THR A 370 5.48 15.83 -18.55
N PRO A 371 5.63 17.12 -18.17
CA PRO A 371 4.55 17.91 -17.62
C PRO A 371 3.29 17.93 -18.50
N GLU A 372 3.47 17.94 -19.82
CA GLU A 372 2.38 17.94 -20.80
C GLU A 372 1.61 16.63 -20.79
N ILE A 373 2.32 15.50 -20.74
CA ILE A 373 1.71 14.15 -20.68
C ILE A 373 0.97 13.99 -19.36
N VAL A 374 1.59 14.35 -18.23
CA VAL A 374 0.97 14.22 -16.91
C VAL A 374 -0.27 15.09 -16.80
N LYS A 375 -0.23 16.33 -17.31
CA LYS A 375 -1.40 17.21 -17.38
C LYS A 375 -2.53 16.64 -18.24
N ASP A 376 -2.21 16.04 -19.40
CA ASP A 376 -3.18 15.41 -20.28
C ASP A 376 -3.84 14.21 -19.59
N LEU A 377 -3.07 13.38 -18.86
CA LEU A 377 -3.60 12.28 -18.06
C LEU A 377 -4.62 12.76 -17.02
N TYR A 378 -4.30 13.80 -16.23
CA TYR A 378 -5.27 14.38 -15.27
C TYR A 378 -6.53 14.90 -15.96
N THR A 379 -6.38 15.50 -17.14
CA THR A 379 -7.51 15.98 -17.93
C THR A 379 -8.43 14.82 -18.34
N ARG A 380 -7.86 13.73 -18.86
CA ARG A 380 -8.62 12.54 -19.26
C ARG A 380 -9.26 11.83 -18.07
N ILE A 381 -8.56 11.71 -16.93
CA ILE A 381 -9.11 11.11 -15.70
C ILE A 381 -10.39 11.85 -15.28
N TYR A 382 -10.35 13.18 -15.29
CA TYR A 382 -11.52 13.99 -14.93
C TYR A 382 -12.65 13.88 -15.95
N ASP A 383 -12.31 13.90 -17.23
CA ASP A 383 -13.31 13.97 -18.31
C ASP A 383 -13.93 12.60 -18.67
N ASN A 384 -13.18 11.49 -18.56
CA ASN A 384 -13.58 10.16 -19.03
C ASN A 384 -14.20 9.26 -17.97
N TYR A 385 -13.94 9.51 -16.68
CA TYR A 385 -14.57 8.73 -15.61
C TYR A 385 -15.94 9.33 -15.26
N GLN A 386 -17.00 8.62 -15.70
CA GLN A 386 -18.40 8.98 -15.48
C GLN A 386 -19.11 7.90 -14.69
#